data_44496e9e3303b8e63585b688f60dd478
#
_entry.id   44496e9e3303b8e63585b688f60dd478
#
_cell.length_a   1.000
_cell.length_b   1.000
_cell.length_c   1.000
_cell.angle_alpha   90.00
_cell.angle_beta   90.00
_cell.angle_gamma   90.00
#
_symmetry.space_group_name_H-M   'P 1'
#
loop_
_entity.id
_entity.type
_entity.pdbx_description
1 polymer ?
#
loop_
_entity_poly.entity_id
_entity_poly.type
_entity_poly.pdbx_seq_one_letter_code
_entity_poly.pdbx_strand_id
1 'polypeptide(L)'
;MSGNSKPGKPSVASRLGRRFGVFGDLPTRILHRVLPVMPWFLEPVLIRAWTLFFFAIGGGQRRAVAHNLRALHPHWSRWRAVWGAWRVFRNFATTYADALRCQTGTGSLDWQVEGLEAFEALAAPGPGRIVLTAHMGNYDIAAPVFSGRFGRTLFTVRAPEREAATREMCERRIRENEARHPNFRTLYNTRDAMLGVELARELRNGNLVAVQGDRVMFDVAPIDVEVEPGLVMRLPKGPLALARATGAQCQPLFVTRTGWRRYRITVRPPLVLPPRQRGAAADPAVEAWARAVLDIVRPNWDQWFVFEKLLHRTDAVNHQAT
;
A
#
# COMPACT_ATOMS: atom_id res chain seq x y z
N MET A 1 -23.62 28.26 26.50
CA MET A 1 -24.18 28.53 25.16
C MET A 1 -23.24 27.89 24.14
N SER A 2 -23.52 26.67 23.70
CA SER A 2 -22.68 25.87 22.81
C SER A 2 -23.17 26.07 21.38
N GLY A 3 -22.39 26.77 20.55
CA GLY A 3 -22.68 27.03 19.14
C GLY A 3 -22.43 25.76 18.28
N ASN A 4 -23.53 25.11 17.94
CA ASN A 4 -23.53 23.94 17.03
C ASN A 4 -23.38 24.44 15.57
N SER A 5 -22.15 24.58 15.06
CA SER A 5 -21.90 24.91 13.67
C SER A 5 -22.23 23.71 12.77
N LYS A 6 -23.35 23.78 12.03
CA LYS A 6 -23.71 22.83 11.00
C LYS A 6 -22.59 22.72 9.95
N PRO A 7 -22.17 21.50 9.53
CA PRO A 7 -21.19 21.35 8.47
C PRO A 7 -21.70 21.99 7.17
N GLY A 8 -20.97 22.97 6.65
CA GLY A 8 -21.31 23.71 5.44
C GLY A 8 -21.44 22.76 4.24
N LYS A 9 -22.40 23.03 3.35
CA LYS A 9 -22.60 22.26 2.12
C LYS A 9 -21.31 22.30 1.28
N PRO A 10 -20.80 21.14 0.81
CA PRO A 10 -19.56 21.09 0.04
C PRO A 10 -19.69 21.93 -1.25
N SER A 11 -18.66 22.70 -1.57
CA SER A 11 -18.61 23.55 -2.76
C SER A 11 -18.73 22.72 -4.05
N VAL A 12 -19.19 23.35 -5.15
CA VAL A 12 -19.32 22.70 -6.47
C VAL A 12 -17.97 22.14 -6.92
N ALA A 13 -16.86 22.85 -6.69
CA ALA A 13 -15.51 22.39 -6.98
C ALA A 13 -15.12 21.14 -6.17
N SER A 14 -15.56 21.03 -4.91
CA SER A 14 -15.32 19.83 -4.08
C SER A 14 -16.17 18.64 -4.49
N ARG A 15 -17.36 18.88 -5.08
CA ARG A 15 -18.22 17.80 -5.64
C ARG A 15 -17.67 17.30 -6.99
N LEU A 16 -17.20 18.19 -7.86
CA LEU A 16 -16.52 17.82 -9.10
C LEU A 16 -15.20 17.09 -8.81
N GLY A 17 -14.40 17.58 -7.88
CA GLY A 17 -13.15 16.89 -7.47
C GLY A 17 -13.38 15.50 -6.89
N ARG A 18 -14.51 15.26 -6.19
CA ARG A 18 -14.92 13.92 -5.72
C ARG A 18 -15.43 13.04 -6.85
N ARG A 19 -16.21 13.57 -7.79
CA ARG A 19 -16.81 12.82 -8.90
C ARG A 19 -15.78 12.45 -9.98
N PHE A 20 -14.76 13.27 -10.18
CA PHE A 20 -13.70 13.13 -11.18
C PHE A 20 -12.29 13.02 -10.59
N GLY A 21 -12.15 12.88 -9.28
CA GLY A 21 -10.84 12.67 -8.63
C GLY A 21 -10.14 11.37 -9.06
N VAL A 22 -8.87 11.21 -8.69
CA VAL A 22 -8.05 10.02 -9.04
C VAL A 22 -8.72 8.69 -8.64
N PHE A 23 -9.62 8.74 -7.68
CA PHE A 23 -10.49 7.63 -7.25
C PHE A 23 -11.98 7.96 -7.47
N GLY A 24 -12.29 8.78 -8.47
CA GLY A 24 -13.67 9.18 -8.78
C GLY A 24 -14.50 7.98 -9.27
N ASP A 25 -15.77 8.00 -8.89
CA ASP A 25 -16.72 6.91 -9.13
C ASP A 25 -16.95 6.63 -10.62
N LEU A 26 -17.20 7.68 -11.41
CA LEU A 26 -17.56 7.54 -12.84
C LEU A 26 -16.41 6.96 -13.68
N PRO A 27 -15.17 7.48 -13.63
CA PRO A 27 -14.06 6.90 -14.37
C PRO A 27 -13.80 5.44 -14.01
N THR A 28 -13.88 5.11 -12.73
CA THR A 28 -13.67 3.75 -12.22
C THR A 28 -14.73 2.79 -12.76
N ARG A 29 -16.02 3.19 -12.76
CA ARG A 29 -17.11 2.38 -13.33
C ARG A 29 -16.96 2.16 -14.83
N ILE A 30 -16.55 3.20 -15.58
CA ILE A 30 -16.27 3.07 -17.03
C ILE A 30 -15.17 2.04 -17.24
N LEU A 31 -14.06 2.15 -16.52
CA LEU A 31 -12.94 1.23 -16.63
C LEU A 31 -13.38 -0.22 -16.35
N HIS A 32 -14.16 -0.43 -15.27
CA HIS A 32 -14.67 -1.74 -14.90
C HIS A 32 -15.58 -2.39 -15.95
N ARG A 33 -16.31 -1.59 -16.74
CA ARG A 33 -17.17 -2.10 -17.82
C ARG A 33 -16.39 -2.34 -19.13
N VAL A 34 -15.46 -1.44 -19.42
CA VAL A 34 -14.76 -1.43 -20.72
C VAL A 34 -13.59 -2.41 -20.74
N LEU A 35 -12.77 -2.41 -19.69
CA LEU A 35 -11.53 -3.19 -19.66
C LEU A 35 -11.75 -4.70 -19.85
N PRO A 36 -12.73 -5.37 -19.21
CA PRO A 36 -12.92 -6.82 -19.36
C PRO A 36 -13.27 -7.26 -20.79
N VAL A 37 -13.99 -6.41 -21.54
CA VAL A 37 -14.44 -6.73 -22.92
C VAL A 37 -13.49 -6.19 -23.99
N MET A 38 -12.53 -5.35 -23.62
CA MET A 38 -11.59 -4.73 -24.53
C MET A 38 -10.53 -5.72 -25.01
N PRO A 39 -10.20 -5.75 -26.33
CA PRO A 39 -9.05 -6.48 -26.83
C PRO A 39 -7.74 -6.04 -26.15
N TRP A 40 -6.90 -7.01 -25.82
CA TRP A 40 -5.66 -6.78 -25.05
C TRP A 40 -4.70 -5.77 -25.71
N PHE A 41 -4.67 -5.69 -27.04
CA PHE A 41 -3.78 -4.79 -27.78
C PHE A 41 -4.21 -3.31 -27.69
N LEU A 42 -5.47 -3.02 -27.34
CA LEU A 42 -5.97 -1.66 -27.09
C LEU A 42 -5.71 -1.20 -25.63
N GLU A 43 -5.43 -2.12 -24.74
CA GLU A 43 -5.21 -1.84 -23.33
C GLU A 43 -4.10 -0.81 -23.08
N PRO A 44 -2.93 -0.85 -23.76
CA PRO A 44 -1.88 0.17 -23.57
C PRO A 44 -2.35 1.59 -23.95
N VAL A 45 -3.24 1.73 -24.92
CA VAL A 45 -3.81 3.01 -25.32
C VAL A 45 -4.75 3.54 -24.25
N LEU A 46 -5.64 2.67 -23.76
CA LEU A 46 -6.55 3.02 -22.64
C LEU A 46 -5.76 3.42 -21.39
N ILE A 47 -4.75 2.64 -21.01
CA ILE A 47 -3.92 2.93 -19.83
C ILE A 47 -3.23 4.29 -19.99
N ARG A 48 -2.71 4.62 -21.17
CA ARG A 48 -2.09 5.93 -21.43
C ARG A 48 -3.09 7.08 -21.31
N ALA A 49 -4.27 6.95 -21.94
CA ALA A 49 -5.33 7.96 -21.86
C ALA A 49 -5.81 8.15 -20.42
N TRP A 50 -6.02 7.07 -19.69
CA TRP A 50 -6.38 7.05 -18.29
C TRP A 50 -5.30 7.72 -17.41
N THR A 51 -4.05 7.34 -17.62
CA THR A 51 -2.92 7.94 -16.91
C THR A 51 -2.85 9.45 -17.16
N LEU A 52 -2.98 9.88 -18.43
CA LEU A 52 -2.94 11.29 -18.80
C LEU A 52 -4.04 12.09 -18.10
N PHE A 53 -5.26 11.57 -18.11
CA PHE A 53 -6.39 12.18 -17.44
C PHE A 53 -6.13 12.36 -15.93
N PHE A 54 -5.76 11.29 -15.24
CA PHE A 54 -5.53 11.37 -13.79
C PHE A 54 -4.28 12.15 -13.40
N PHE A 55 -3.25 12.12 -14.22
CA PHE A 55 -2.06 12.93 -14.03
C PHE A 55 -2.34 14.42 -14.17
N ALA A 56 -3.23 14.80 -15.10
CA ALA A 56 -3.64 16.17 -15.29
C ALA A 56 -4.45 16.71 -14.10
N ILE A 57 -5.46 15.97 -13.64
CA ILE A 57 -6.35 16.40 -12.54
C ILE A 57 -5.77 16.16 -11.15
N GLY A 58 -4.85 15.18 -10.98
CA GLY A 58 -4.24 14.79 -9.73
C GLY A 58 -3.05 15.66 -9.30
N GLY A 59 -3.18 16.98 -9.37
CA GLY A 59 -2.07 17.91 -9.11
C GLY A 59 -1.45 17.78 -7.70
N GLY A 60 -2.25 17.47 -6.68
CA GLY A 60 -1.78 17.20 -5.32
C GLY A 60 -0.92 15.93 -5.22
N GLN A 61 -1.46 14.84 -5.75
CA GLN A 61 -0.81 13.53 -5.80
C GLN A 61 0.49 13.57 -6.62
N ARG A 62 0.45 14.21 -7.79
CA ARG A 62 1.65 14.42 -8.62
C ARG A 62 2.76 15.15 -7.88
N ARG A 63 2.42 16.23 -7.14
CA ARG A 63 3.39 16.97 -6.33
C ARG A 63 3.94 16.12 -5.18
N ALA A 64 3.12 15.31 -4.54
CA ALA A 64 3.54 14.42 -3.46
C ALA A 64 4.51 13.34 -3.95
N VAL A 65 4.17 12.68 -5.06
CA VAL A 65 5.06 11.68 -5.69
C VAL A 65 6.39 12.32 -6.12
N ALA A 66 6.34 13.45 -6.82
CA ALA A 66 7.56 14.15 -7.24
C ALA A 66 8.42 14.60 -6.05
N HIS A 67 7.79 14.98 -4.92
CA HIS A 67 8.49 15.29 -3.67
C HIS A 67 9.21 14.06 -3.10
N ASN A 68 8.53 12.93 -2.96
CA ASN A 68 9.12 11.69 -2.47
C ASN A 68 10.27 11.23 -3.37
N LEU A 69 10.10 11.32 -4.70
CA LEU A 69 11.15 10.97 -5.66
C LEU A 69 12.39 11.87 -5.54
N ARG A 70 12.22 13.16 -5.27
CA ARG A 70 13.34 14.07 -5.04
C ARG A 70 14.02 13.82 -3.70
N ALA A 71 13.29 13.45 -2.68
CA ALA A 71 13.87 13.04 -1.41
C ALA A 71 14.69 11.74 -1.57
N LEU A 72 14.17 10.77 -2.32
CA LEU A 72 14.83 9.50 -2.61
C LEU A 72 16.04 9.65 -3.53
N HIS A 73 15.97 10.56 -4.51
CA HIS A 73 16.99 10.82 -5.52
C HIS A 73 17.35 12.33 -5.53
N PRO A 74 18.20 12.81 -4.62
CA PRO A 74 18.48 14.24 -4.46
C PRO A 74 19.05 14.91 -5.71
N HIS A 75 19.71 14.14 -6.58
CA HIS A 75 20.28 14.65 -7.84
C HIS A 75 19.24 14.84 -8.96
N TRP A 76 17.98 14.46 -8.74
CA TRP A 76 16.96 14.63 -9.77
C TRP A 76 16.50 16.09 -9.87
N SER A 77 16.48 16.59 -11.09
CA SER A 77 15.85 17.88 -11.39
C SER A 77 14.33 17.81 -11.14
N ARG A 78 13.70 18.97 -10.99
CA ARG A 78 12.23 19.05 -10.84
C ARG A 78 11.51 18.37 -12.01
N TRP A 79 12.00 18.56 -13.23
CA TRP A 79 11.42 17.97 -14.44
C TRP A 79 11.55 16.44 -14.45
N ARG A 80 12.72 15.91 -14.05
CA ARG A 80 12.94 14.47 -13.92
C ARG A 80 12.02 13.85 -12.88
N ALA A 81 11.78 14.53 -11.77
CA ALA A 81 10.86 14.07 -10.74
C ALA A 81 9.39 14.08 -11.20
N VAL A 82 8.97 15.09 -11.98
CA VAL A 82 7.62 15.15 -12.58
C VAL A 82 7.45 14.02 -13.60
N TRP A 83 8.46 13.75 -14.44
CA TRP A 83 8.44 12.63 -15.36
C TRP A 83 8.43 11.29 -14.62
N GLY A 84 9.18 11.18 -13.51
CA GLY A 84 9.12 10.03 -12.60
C GLY A 84 7.71 9.84 -12.03
N ALA A 85 7.06 10.92 -11.61
CA ALA A 85 5.67 10.86 -11.15
C ALA A 85 4.73 10.33 -12.23
N TRP A 86 4.92 10.75 -13.51
CA TRP A 86 4.17 10.17 -14.62
C TRP A 86 4.35 8.65 -14.73
N ARG A 87 5.57 8.13 -14.56
CA ARG A 87 5.83 6.68 -14.57
C ARG A 87 5.12 5.96 -13.43
N VAL A 88 5.11 6.54 -12.23
CA VAL A 88 4.37 5.99 -11.07
C VAL A 88 2.87 5.91 -11.37
N PHE A 89 2.26 6.97 -11.90
CA PHE A 89 0.84 6.99 -12.28
C PHE A 89 0.54 5.93 -13.36
N ARG A 90 1.41 5.81 -14.37
CA ARG A 90 1.25 4.80 -15.44
C ARG A 90 1.36 3.38 -14.91
N ASN A 91 2.33 3.12 -14.05
CA ASN A 91 2.50 1.80 -13.45
C ASN A 91 1.35 1.45 -12.50
N PHE A 92 0.83 2.43 -11.75
CA PHE A 92 -0.38 2.26 -10.95
C PHE A 92 -1.59 1.88 -11.82
N ALA A 93 -1.82 2.61 -12.91
CA ALA A 93 -2.91 2.32 -13.85
C ALA A 93 -2.75 0.93 -14.49
N THR A 94 -1.52 0.53 -14.87
CA THR A 94 -1.23 -0.80 -15.41
C THR A 94 -1.52 -1.89 -14.38
N THR A 95 -1.02 -1.73 -13.16
CA THR A 95 -1.23 -2.67 -12.06
C THR A 95 -2.72 -2.83 -11.73
N TYR A 96 -3.46 -1.72 -11.75
CA TYR A 96 -4.90 -1.73 -11.55
C TYR A 96 -5.64 -2.47 -12.67
N ALA A 97 -5.24 -2.27 -13.93
CA ALA A 97 -5.80 -2.98 -15.07
C ALA A 97 -5.51 -4.50 -15.00
N ASP A 98 -4.28 -4.88 -14.65
CA ASP A 98 -3.89 -6.27 -14.42
C ASP A 98 -4.75 -6.91 -13.32
N ALA A 99 -4.95 -6.20 -12.20
CA ALA A 99 -5.80 -6.65 -11.10
C ALA A 99 -7.25 -6.86 -11.54
N LEU A 100 -7.81 -5.91 -12.29
CA LEU A 100 -9.19 -5.99 -12.77
C LEU A 100 -9.41 -7.16 -13.72
N ARG A 101 -8.48 -7.39 -14.65
CA ARG A 101 -8.56 -8.54 -15.56
C ARG A 101 -8.45 -9.88 -14.83
N CYS A 102 -7.56 -9.97 -13.85
CA CYS A 102 -7.47 -11.17 -13.02
C CYS A 102 -8.78 -11.44 -12.26
N GLN A 103 -9.35 -10.41 -11.65
CA GLN A 103 -10.60 -10.52 -10.89
C GLN A 103 -11.81 -10.87 -11.76
N THR A 104 -11.84 -10.39 -12.99
CA THR A 104 -12.94 -10.68 -13.94
C THR A 104 -12.73 -11.97 -14.74
N GLY A 105 -11.63 -12.69 -14.52
CA GLY A 105 -11.29 -13.92 -15.26
C GLY A 105 -10.91 -13.69 -16.72
N THR A 106 -10.66 -12.42 -17.13
CA THR A 106 -10.29 -12.06 -18.51
C THR A 106 -8.78 -11.94 -18.72
N GLY A 107 -7.99 -12.31 -17.73
CA GLY A 107 -6.54 -12.35 -17.79
C GLY A 107 -5.94 -13.11 -16.62
N SER A 108 -4.74 -13.64 -16.81
CA SER A 108 -3.93 -14.30 -15.79
C SER A 108 -2.68 -13.49 -15.50
N LEU A 109 -2.13 -13.66 -14.31
CA LEU A 109 -0.85 -13.08 -13.89
C LEU A 109 0.15 -14.21 -13.67
N ASP A 110 1.36 -13.98 -14.17
CA ASP A 110 2.49 -14.87 -13.93
C ASP A 110 3.25 -14.40 -12.68
N TRP A 111 3.53 -15.32 -11.76
CA TRP A 111 4.11 -15.05 -10.46
C TRP A 111 5.42 -15.80 -10.25
N GLN A 112 6.44 -15.06 -9.85
CA GLN A 112 7.70 -15.60 -9.37
C GLN A 112 7.83 -15.33 -7.88
N VAL A 113 8.36 -16.29 -7.13
CA VAL A 113 8.63 -16.14 -5.69
C VAL A 113 10.13 -16.18 -5.47
N GLU A 114 10.66 -15.10 -4.90
CA GLU A 114 12.04 -14.98 -4.41
C GLU A 114 12.01 -15.11 -2.88
N GLY A 115 12.86 -15.96 -2.33
CA GLY A 115 12.81 -16.34 -0.91
C GLY A 115 11.75 -17.42 -0.66
N LEU A 116 11.73 -18.47 -1.50
CA LEU A 116 10.74 -19.54 -1.46
C LEU A 116 10.64 -20.22 -0.10
N GLU A 117 11.77 -20.51 0.55
CA GLU A 117 11.81 -21.11 1.89
C GLU A 117 11.07 -20.25 2.93
N ALA A 118 11.33 -18.94 2.93
CA ALA A 118 10.64 -18.00 3.82
C ALA A 118 9.15 -17.86 3.49
N PHE A 119 8.80 -17.99 2.20
CA PHE A 119 7.40 -18.01 1.75
C PHE A 119 6.69 -19.28 2.20
N GLU A 120 7.30 -20.44 2.06
CA GLU A 120 6.76 -21.73 2.52
C GLU A 120 6.65 -21.77 4.05
N ALA A 121 7.57 -21.13 4.76
CA ALA A 121 7.49 -20.99 6.21
C ALA A 121 6.24 -20.19 6.67
N LEU A 122 5.66 -19.34 5.82
CA LEU A 122 4.36 -18.72 6.10
C LEU A 122 3.20 -19.72 6.02
N ALA A 123 3.33 -20.75 5.19
CA ALA A 123 2.32 -21.80 5.04
C ALA A 123 2.37 -22.84 6.18
N ALA A 124 3.51 -23.00 6.83
CA ALA A 124 3.69 -23.98 7.89
C ALA A 124 2.77 -23.69 9.09
N PRO A 125 2.18 -24.73 9.72
CA PRO A 125 1.46 -24.57 10.97
C PRO A 125 2.33 -23.93 12.05
N GLY A 126 1.75 -23.12 12.92
CA GLY A 126 2.50 -22.48 13.99
C GLY A 126 1.85 -21.17 14.47
N PRO A 127 2.59 -20.36 15.24
CA PRO A 127 2.11 -19.08 15.74
C PRO A 127 1.76 -18.15 14.58
N GLY A 128 0.78 -17.27 14.80
CA GLY A 128 0.40 -16.27 13.80
C GLY A 128 1.57 -15.36 13.42
N ARG A 129 1.55 -14.87 12.19
CA ARG A 129 2.59 -13.97 11.68
C ARG A 129 1.99 -12.73 11.01
N ILE A 130 2.69 -11.63 11.12
CA ILE A 130 2.34 -10.41 10.40
C ILE A 130 3.15 -10.38 9.10
N VAL A 131 2.45 -10.39 7.96
CA VAL A 131 3.04 -10.13 6.65
C VAL A 131 3.07 -8.63 6.47
N LEU A 132 4.25 -8.04 6.58
CA LEU A 132 4.43 -6.60 6.49
C LEU A 132 4.84 -6.23 5.06
N THR A 133 4.00 -5.44 4.38
CA THR A 133 4.19 -5.10 2.97
C THR A 133 4.14 -3.59 2.72
N ALA A 134 4.42 -3.18 1.49
CA ALA A 134 4.34 -1.80 1.03
C ALA A 134 3.30 -1.65 -0.09
N HIS A 135 2.86 -0.42 -0.35
CA HIS A 135 1.97 -0.10 -1.47
C HIS A 135 2.72 -0.19 -2.81
N MET A 136 3.12 -1.40 -3.20
CA MET A 136 3.92 -1.68 -4.40
C MET A 136 3.32 -2.81 -5.22
N GLY A 137 3.51 -2.73 -6.54
CA GLY A 137 3.08 -3.79 -7.45
C GLY A 137 1.62 -4.18 -7.24
N ASN A 138 1.28 -5.46 -7.39
CA ASN A 138 -0.09 -5.95 -7.30
C ASN A 138 -0.38 -6.67 -5.96
N TYR A 139 -0.09 -6.01 -4.85
CA TYR A 139 -0.30 -6.55 -3.51
C TYR A 139 -1.78 -6.92 -3.23
N ASP A 140 -2.73 -6.17 -3.81
CA ASP A 140 -4.17 -6.42 -3.66
C ASP A 140 -4.62 -7.77 -4.23
N ILE A 141 -3.96 -8.26 -5.28
CA ILE A 141 -4.24 -9.56 -5.91
C ILE A 141 -3.35 -10.66 -5.35
N ALA A 142 -2.12 -10.34 -4.97
CA ALA A 142 -1.22 -11.33 -4.39
C ALA A 142 -1.84 -11.97 -3.13
N ALA A 143 -2.43 -11.19 -2.24
CA ALA A 143 -3.00 -11.70 -1.00
C ALA A 143 -4.09 -12.78 -1.23
N PRO A 144 -5.18 -12.55 -1.97
CA PRO A 144 -6.18 -13.59 -2.21
C PRO A 144 -5.63 -14.77 -3.04
N VAL A 145 -4.84 -14.53 -4.08
CA VAL A 145 -4.29 -15.59 -4.94
C VAL A 145 -3.42 -16.57 -4.17
N PHE A 146 -2.60 -16.08 -3.25
CA PHE A 146 -1.69 -16.92 -2.48
C PHE A 146 -2.28 -17.44 -1.16
N SER A 147 -3.41 -16.90 -0.69
CA SER A 147 -4.05 -17.35 0.55
C SER A 147 -4.39 -18.84 0.55
N GLY A 148 -4.74 -19.41 -0.60
CA GLY A 148 -5.02 -20.84 -0.74
C GLY A 148 -3.80 -21.75 -0.56
N ARG A 149 -2.57 -21.21 -0.61
CA ARG A 149 -1.34 -21.96 -0.35
C ARG A 149 -1.00 -22.04 1.15
N PHE A 150 -1.61 -21.17 1.95
CA PHE A 150 -1.42 -21.18 3.38
C PHE A 150 -2.45 -22.09 4.03
N GLY A 151 -2.04 -23.02 4.88
CA GLY A 151 -2.95 -23.90 5.62
C GLY A 151 -3.76 -23.18 6.72
N ARG A 152 -3.84 -21.84 6.65
CA ARG A 152 -4.45 -20.94 7.63
C ARG A 152 -4.98 -19.69 6.94
N THR A 153 -5.87 -18.96 7.59
CA THR A 153 -6.50 -17.78 7.02
C THR A 153 -5.54 -16.59 6.97
N LEU A 154 -5.53 -15.88 5.84
CA LEU A 154 -4.85 -14.61 5.64
C LEU A 154 -5.85 -13.47 5.77
N PHE A 155 -5.68 -12.64 6.79
CA PHE A 155 -6.44 -11.42 7.01
C PHE A 155 -5.71 -10.23 6.42
N THR A 156 -6.41 -9.39 5.65
CA THR A 156 -5.90 -8.10 5.18
C THR A 156 -6.66 -6.95 5.83
N VAL A 157 -6.01 -5.81 6.00
CA VAL A 157 -6.63 -4.61 6.57
C VAL A 157 -6.83 -3.57 5.47
N ARG A 158 -8.05 -3.08 5.33
CA ARG A 158 -8.40 -2.00 4.39
C ARG A 158 -9.07 -0.83 5.09
N ALA A 159 -8.92 0.32 4.48
CA ALA A 159 -9.74 1.48 4.80
C ALA A 159 -11.09 1.38 4.10
N PRO A 160 -12.21 1.74 4.75
CA PRO A 160 -13.48 1.87 4.04
C PRO A 160 -13.40 3.02 3.04
N GLU A 161 -13.96 2.81 1.86
CA GLU A 161 -14.04 3.85 0.85
C GLU A 161 -14.93 5.03 1.33
N ARG A 162 -14.53 6.24 1.02
CA ARG A 162 -15.22 7.45 1.47
C ARG A 162 -16.56 7.68 0.75
N GLU A 163 -16.61 7.37 -0.55
CA GLU A 163 -17.81 7.52 -1.38
C GLU A 163 -18.69 6.27 -1.30
N ALA A 164 -19.98 6.44 -1.03
CA ALA A 164 -20.91 5.31 -0.84
C ALA A 164 -20.97 4.37 -2.05
N ALA A 165 -21.03 4.91 -3.27
CA ALA A 165 -21.14 4.11 -4.47
C ALA A 165 -19.85 3.31 -4.78
N THR A 166 -18.68 3.89 -4.54
CA THR A 166 -17.38 3.20 -4.66
C THR A 166 -17.25 2.14 -3.56
N ARG A 167 -17.73 2.45 -2.35
CA ARG A 167 -17.75 1.52 -1.22
C ARG A 167 -18.53 0.26 -1.55
N GLU A 168 -19.78 0.38 -2.00
CA GLU A 168 -20.62 -0.76 -2.37
C GLU A 168 -19.96 -1.65 -3.44
N MET A 169 -19.38 -1.02 -4.46
CA MET A 169 -18.66 -1.75 -5.51
C MET A 169 -17.42 -2.48 -4.94
N CYS A 170 -16.63 -1.82 -4.10
CA CYS A 170 -15.45 -2.42 -3.47
C CYS A 170 -15.83 -3.55 -2.51
N GLU A 171 -16.85 -3.35 -1.67
CA GLU A 171 -17.35 -4.38 -0.76
C GLU A 171 -17.88 -5.61 -1.49
N ARG A 172 -18.63 -5.42 -2.60
CA ARG A 172 -19.05 -6.53 -3.44
C ARG A 172 -17.87 -7.32 -3.98
N ARG A 173 -16.84 -6.63 -4.51
CA ARG A 173 -15.63 -7.29 -5.02
C ARG A 173 -14.87 -8.04 -3.94
N ILE A 174 -14.81 -7.50 -2.73
CA ILE A 174 -14.19 -8.17 -1.59
C ILE A 174 -14.95 -9.44 -1.26
N ARG A 175 -16.27 -9.37 -1.15
CA ARG A 175 -17.11 -10.57 -0.93
C ARG A 175 -16.93 -11.62 -2.02
N GLU A 176 -16.83 -11.21 -3.30
CA GLU A 176 -16.55 -12.11 -4.41
C GLU A 176 -15.16 -12.75 -4.31
N ASN A 177 -14.16 -12.00 -3.87
CA ASN A 177 -12.81 -12.52 -3.64
C ASN A 177 -12.78 -13.50 -2.47
N GLU A 178 -13.43 -13.17 -1.35
CA GLU A 178 -13.52 -14.06 -0.18
C GLU A 178 -14.28 -15.36 -0.49
N ALA A 179 -15.29 -15.29 -1.34
CA ALA A 179 -16.02 -16.48 -1.80
C ALA A 179 -15.16 -17.39 -2.68
N ARG A 180 -14.28 -16.81 -3.53
CA ARG A 180 -13.35 -17.59 -4.37
C ARG A 180 -12.13 -18.11 -3.61
N HIS A 181 -11.75 -17.45 -2.53
CA HIS A 181 -10.55 -17.74 -1.75
C HIS A 181 -10.94 -17.97 -0.27
N PRO A 182 -11.28 -19.20 0.12
CA PRO A 182 -11.81 -19.52 1.46
C PRO A 182 -10.88 -19.10 2.60
N ASN A 183 -9.57 -19.10 2.36
CA ASN A 183 -8.54 -18.72 3.33
C ASN A 183 -8.18 -17.23 3.27
N PHE A 184 -9.01 -16.38 2.67
CA PHE A 184 -8.80 -14.94 2.57
C PHE A 184 -9.93 -14.18 3.23
N ARG A 185 -9.60 -13.20 4.09
CA ARG A 185 -10.57 -12.31 4.75
C ARG A 185 -10.05 -10.88 4.77
N THR A 186 -10.98 -9.94 4.70
CA THR A 186 -10.69 -8.50 4.77
C THR A 186 -11.33 -7.90 6.02
N LEU A 187 -10.53 -7.25 6.83
CA LEU A 187 -10.98 -6.45 7.97
C LEU A 187 -10.90 -4.97 7.62
N TYR A 188 -11.89 -4.22 8.06
CA TYR A 188 -11.93 -2.79 7.80
C TYR A 188 -11.40 -2.00 9.01
N ASN A 189 -10.46 -1.10 8.73
CA ASN A 189 -10.03 -0.12 9.71
C ASN A 189 -11.10 0.97 9.82
N THR A 190 -12.12 0.69 10.59
CA THR A 190 -13.09 1.67 11.06
C THR A 190 -12.51 2.38 12.29
N ARG A 191 -13.08 3.53 12.68
CA ARG A 191 -12.60 4.28 13.86
C ARG A 191 -12.79 3.54 15.21
N ASP A 192 -13.31 2.33 15.17
CA ASP A 192 -13.51 1.50 16.34
C ASP A 192 -12.18 0.93 16.83
N ALA A 193 -11.89 1.12 18.11
CA ALA A 193 -10.67 0.64 18.77
C ALA A 193 -10.51 -0.90 18.75
N MET A 194 -11.50 -1.63 18.23
CA MET A 194 -11.56 -3.09 18.27
C MET A 194 -10.70 -3.77 17.20
N LEU A 195 -10.33 -3.11 16.10
CA LEU A 195 -9.52 -3.74 15.04
C LEU A 195 -8.22 -4.35 15.58
N GLY A 196 -7.50 -3.62 16.44
CA GLY A 196 -6.25 -4.13 17.03
C GLY A 196 -6.47 -5.38 17.88
N VAL A 197 -7.58 -5.45 18.58
CA VAL A 197 -7.97 -6.62 19.40
C VAL A 197 -8.33 -7.80 18.51
N GLU A 198 -9.08 -7.55 17.44
CA GLU A 198 -9.46 -8.57 16.46
C GLU A 198 -8.22 -9.15 15.76
N LEU A 199 -7.33 -8.30 15.27
CA LEU A 199 -6.07 -8.74 14.68
C LEU A 199 -5.19 -9.54 15.66
N ALA A 200 -5.13 -9.10 16.92
CA ALA A 200 -4.41 -9.83 17.97
C ALA A 200 -5.03 -11.20 18.25
N ARG A 201 -6.35 -11.31 18.20
CA ARG A 201 -7.05 -12.60 18.33
C ARG A 201 -6.71 -13.53 17.18
N GLU A 202 -6.75 -13.05 15.94
CA GLU A 202 -6.44 -13.86 14.76
C GLU A 202 -4.98 -14.33 14.75
N LEU A 203 -4.05 -13.48 15.17
CA LEU A 203 -2.64 -13.88 15.35
C LEU A 203 -2.47 -14.97 16.45
N ARG A 204 -3.21 -14.88 17.57
CA ARG A 204 -3.18 -15.95 18.61
C ARG A 204 -3.78 -17.25 18.10
N ASN A 205 -4.76 -17.20 17.19
CA ASN A 205 -5.36 -18.36 16.53
C ASN A 205 -4.42 -18.98 15.47
N GLY A 206 -3.19 -18.46 15.30
CA GLY A 206 -2.24 -18.97 14.32
C GLY A 206 -2.45 -18.43 12.91
N ASN A 207 -3.34 -17.49 12.68
CA ASN A 207 -3.63 -16.92 11.37
C ASN A 207 -2.56 -15.92 10.92
N LEU A 208 -2.58 -15.57 9.62
CA LEU A 208 -1.73 -14.55 9.02
C LEU A 208 -2.47 -13.22 8.95
N VAL A 209 -1.76 -12.13 9.24
CA VAL A 209 -2.27 -10.77 9.12
C VAL A 209 -1.37 -9.98 8.16
N ALA A 210 -1.86 -9.61 6.99
CA ALA A 210 -1.13 -8.78 6.04
C ALA A 210 -1.50 -7.29 6.20
N VAL A 211 -0.48 -6.47 6.44
CA VAL A 211 -0.64 -5.02 6.67
C VAL A 211 0.36 -4.25 5.82
N GLN A 212 -0.11 -3.21 5.14
CA GLN A 212 0.79 -2.23 4.54
C GLN A 212 1.35 -1.33 5.64
N GLY A 213 2.67 -1.37 5.80
CA GLY A 213 3.37 -0.65 6.87
C GLY A 213 4.16 0.56 6.40
N ASP A 214 4.00 0.99 5.15
CA ASP A 214 4.77 2.06 4.53
C ASP A 214 4.05 3.42 4.46
N ARG A 215 2.78 3.49 4.89
CA ARG A 215 1.95 4.70 4.79
C ARG A 215 1.09 4.89 6.03
N VAL A 216 1.10 6.11 6.55
CA VAL A 216 0.22 6.47 7.67
C VAL A 216 -1.19 6.69 7.15
N MET A 217 -2.11 5.86 7.60
CA MET A 217 -3.53 5.96 7.27
C MET A 217 -4.34 6.28 8.51
N PHE A 218 -5.33 7.16 8.38
CA PHE A 218 -6.22 7.57 9.48
C PHE A 218 -5.49 8.17 10.68
N ASP A 219 -6.09 8.09 11.85
CA ASP A 219 -5.59 8.62 13.13
C ASP A 219 -4.50 7.71 13.78
N VAL A 220 -3.82 6.89 12.96
CA VAL A 220 -2.69 6.09 13.45
C VAL A 220 -1.51 7.03 13.72
N ALA A 221 -0.98 6.99 14.93
CA ALA A 221 0.14 7.83 15.31
C ALA A 221 1.35 7.54 14.39
N PRO A 222 1.88 8.56 13.70
CA PRO A 222 3.08 8.40 12.89
C PRO A 222 4.34 8.30 13.75
N ILE A 223 5.39 7.76 13.17
CA ILE A 223 6.74 7.85 13.65
C ILE A 223 7.64 8.30 12.49
N ASP A 224 8.45 9.30 12.72
CA ASP A 224 9.46 9.76 11.78
C ASP A 224 10.77 9.06 12.12
N VAL A 225 11.39 8.44 11.11
CA VAL A 225 12.62 7.65 11.23
C VAL A 225 13.64 8.16 10.23
N GLU A 226 14.81 8.52 10.72
CA GLU A 226 15.95 8.80 9.87
C GLU A 226 16.53 7.47 9.35
N VAL A 227 16.42 7.25 8.04
CA VAL A 227 16.81 5.98 7.38
C VAL A 227 18.19 6.06 6.76
N GLU A 228 18.62 7.25 6.42
CA GLU A 228 19.94 7.65 5.95
C GLU A 228 20.22 9.07 6.43
N PRO A 229 21.47 9.51 6.50
CA PRO A 229 21.80 10.88 6.90
C PRO A 229 20.98 11.93 6.14
N GLY A 230 20.16 12.67 6.86
CA GLY A 230 19.26 13.68 6.32
C GLY A 230 18.05 13.17 5.53
N LEU A 231 17.77 11.86 5.48
CA LEU A 231 16.57 11.32 4.86
C LEU A 231 15.66 10.72 5.94
N VAL A 232 14.51 11.33 6.15
CA VAL A 232 13.50 10.91 7.12
C VAL A 232 12.30 10.30 6.42
N MET A 233 11.85 9.16 6.92
CA MET A 233 10.65 8.45 6.45
C MET A 233 9.58 8.43 7.54
N ARG A 234 8.34 8.78 7.17
CA ARG A 234 7.19 8.77 8.06
C ARG A 234 6.42 7.46 7.94
N LEU A 235 6.34 6.69 9.03
CA LEU A 235 5.77 5.35 9.07
C LEU A 235 4.65 5.24 10.12
N PRO A 236 3.70 4.28 9.97
CA PRO A 236 2.72 3.97 11.00
C PRO A 236 3.33 3.13 12.12
N LYS A 237 2.99 3.44 13.37
CA LYS A 237 3.43 2.64 14.55
C LYS A 237 2.65 1.33 14.70
N GLY A 238 1.43 1.25 14.15
CA GLY A 238 0.47 0.18 14.43
C GLY A 238 0.99 -1.25 14.20
N PRO A 239 1.54 -1.58 13.04
CA PRO A 239 1.97 -2.95 12.74
C PRO A 239 3.01 -3.50 13.72
N LEU A 240 4.05 -2.73 14.05
CA LEU A 240 5.09 -3.16 14.99
C LEU A 240 4.62 -3.17 16.44
N ALA A 241 3.67 -2.28 16.79
CA ALA A 241 3.02 -2.31 18.10
C ALA A 241 2.18 -3.58 18.26
N LEU A 242 1.43 -3.97 17.22
CA LEU A 242 0.67 -5.22 17.20
C LEU A 242 1.59 -6.44 17.34
N ALA A 243 2.71 -6.46 16.61
CA ALA A 243 3.70 -7.52 16.69
C ALA A 243 4.23 -7.69 18.13
N ARG A 244 4.60 -6.61 18.78
CA ARG A 244 5.08 -6.65 20.17
C ARG A 244 4.01 -7.10 21.17
N ALA A 245 2.79 -6.63 20.99
CA ALA A 245 1.67 -6.99 21.87
C ALA A 245 1.26 -8.46 21.77
N THR A 246 1.53 -9.10 20.64
CA THR A 246 1.14 -10.48 20.37
C THR A 246 2.30 -11.48 20.37
N GLY A 247 3.54 -10.99 20.31
CA GLY A 247 4.73 -11.81 20.09
C GLY A 247 4.84 -12.34 18.65
N ALA A 248 3.97 -11.89 17.73
CA ALA A 248 3.97 -12.35 16.35
C ALA A 248 5.21 -11.85 15.60
N GLN A 249 5.83 -12.72 14.80
CA GLN A 249 6.89 -12.34 13.90
C GLN A 249 6.37 -11.46 12.77
N CYS A 250 7.15 -10.43 12.42
CA CYS A 250 6.91 -9.61 11.22
C CYS A 250 7.74 -10.13 10.05
N GLN A 251 7.07 -10.59 9.01
CA GLN A 251 7.67 -11.10 7.78
C GLN A 251 7.54 -10.05 6.68
N PRO A 252 8.62 -9.35 6.28
CA PRO A 252 8.56 -8.44 5.13
C PRO A 252 8.32 -9.21 3.84
N LEU A 253 7.33 -8.77 3.07
CA LEU A 253 6.98 -9.31 1.78
C LEU A 253 6.62 -8.18 0.83
N PHE A 254 7.24 -8.15 -0.34
CA PHE A 254 7.02 -7.11 -1.33
C PHE A 254 6.60 -7.71 -2.66
N VAL A 255 5.77 -6.97 -3.38
CA VAL A 255 5.32 -7.36 -4.71
C VAL A 255 5.83 -6.33 -5.72
N THR A 256 6.51 -6.79 -6.77
CA THR A 256 6.99 -5.93 -7.85
C THR A 256 6.59 -6.49 -9.20
N ARG A 257 6.28 -5.63 -10.15
CA ARG A 257 6.00 -6.02 -11.54
C ARG A 257 7.32 -6.11 -12.31
N THR A 258 7.59 -7.26 -12.91
CA THR A 258 8.81 -7.54 -13.67
C THR A 258 8.61 -7.45 -15.19
N GLY A 259 7.33 -7.42 -15.65
CA GLY A 259 7.02 -7.33 -17.06
C GLY A 259 5.52 -7.20 -17.30
N TRP A 260 5.08 -7.43 -18.53
CA TRP A 260 3.66 -7.46 -18.89
C TRP A 260 2.97 -8.63 -18.18
N ARG A 261 2.07 -8.33 -17.23
CA ARG A 261 1.36 -9.31 -16.38
C ARG A 261 2.27 -10.28 -15.62
N ARG A 262 3.54 -9.93 -15.44
CA ARG A 262 4.51 -10.70 -14.65
C ARG A 262 4.86 -9.97 -13.38
N TYR A 263 4.79 -10.68 -12.27
CA TYR A 263 5.03 -10.14 -10.93
C TYR A 263 5.99 -11.03 -10.15
N ARG A 264 6.74 -10.41 -9.25
CA ARG A 264 7.62 -11.10 -8.32
C ARG A 264 7.18 -10.78 -6.91
N ILE A 265 7.09 -11.82 -6.09
CA ILE A 265 6.97 -11.72 -4.64
C ILE A 265 8.37 -11.91 -4.08
N THR A 266 8.88 -10.92 -3.35
CA THR A 266 10.16 -11.00 -2.64
C THR A 266 9.88 -11.10 -1.16
N VAL A 267 10.26 -12.23 -0.54
CA VAL A 267 10.13 -12.45 0.91
C VAL A 267 11.50 -12.24 1.53
N ARG A 268 11.57 -11.36 2.54
CA ARG A 268 12.79 -11.07 3.30
C ARG A 268 12.80 -11.84 4.61
N PRO A 269 13.95 -12.01 5.28
CA PRO A 269 13.99 -12.58 6.63
C PRO A 269 13.07 -11.83 7.60
N PRO A 270 12.53 -12.49 8.64
CA PRO A 270 11.71 -11.83 9.65
C PRO A 270 12.46 -10.69 10.32
N LEU A 271 11.72 -9.62 10.64
CA LEU A 271 12.29 -8.50 11.40
C LEU A 271 12.59 -8.92 12.83
N VAL A 272 13.76 -8.53 13.31
CA VAL A 272 14.10 -8.65 14.72
C VAL A 272 13.37 -7.52 15.48
N LEU A 273 12.59 -7.88 16.48
CA LEU A 273 11.79 -6.95 17.30
C LEU A 273 12.33 -6.91 18.73
N PRO A 274 13.41 -6.21 19.01
CA PRO A 274 13.90 -6.09 20.37
C PRO A 274 12.88 -5.37 21.28
N PRO A 275 12.88 -5.60 22.58
CA PRO A 275 12.07 -4.83 23.51
C PRO A 275 12.32 -3.33 23.33
N ARG A 276 11.24 -2.56 23.32
CA ARG A 276 11.36 -1.11 23.19
C ARG A 276 11.98 -0.53 24.48
N GLN A 277 13.12 0.10 24.35
CA GLN A 277 13.74 0.83 25.46
C GLN A 277 12.99 2.13 25.70
N ARG A 278 12.57 2.38 26.95
CA ARG A 278 11.96 3.65 27.36
C ARG A 278 12.99 4.77 27.20
N GLY A 279 12.61 5.85 26.50
CA GLY A 279 13.50 6.99 26.27
C GLY A 279 14.48 6.86 25.11
N ALA A 280 14.52 5.73 24.40
CA ALA A 280 15.34 5.62 23.20
C ALA A 280 14.82 6.57 22.10
N ALA A 281 15.74 7.33 21.52
CA ALA A 281 15.45 8.30 20.44
C ALA A 281 14.92 7.60 19.16
N ALA A 282 15.35 6.36 18.90
CA ALA A 282 14.98 5.56 17.76
C ALA A 282 14.51 4.17 18.18
N ASP A 283 13.65 3.57 17.37
CA ASP A 283 13.20 2.18 17.54
C ASP A 283 13.88 1.31 16.46
N PRO A 284 14.82 0.42 16.83
CA PRO A 284 15.58 -0.37 15.87
C PRO A 284 14.71 -1.21 14.92
N ALA A 285 13.53 -1.67 15.38
CA ALA A 285 12.62 -2.42 14.54
C ALA A 285 11.95 -1.53 13.48
N VAL A 286 11.63 -0.28 13.82
CA VAL A 286 11.09 0.70 12.86
C VAL A 286 12.14 1.08 11.83
N GLU A 287 13.39 1.28 12.27
CA GLU A 287 14.52 1.52 11.36
C GLU A 287 14.76 0.35 10.40
N ALA A 288 14.78 -0.88 10.92
CA ALA A 288 14.95 -2.08 10.12
C ALA A 288 13.83 -2.21 9.06
N TRP A 289 12.58 -1.93 9.46
CA TRP A 289 11.45 -1.88 8.53
C TRP A 289 11.61 -0.78 7.47
N ALA A 290 11.95 0.43 7.89
CA ALA A 290 12.15 1.55 6.98
C ALA A 290 13.25 1.27 5.94
N ARG A 291 14.37 0.68 6.37
CA ARG A 291 15.46 0.23 5.47
C ARG A 291 14.95 -0.84 4.50
N ALA A 292 14.24 -1.86 4.98
CA ALA A 292 13.67 -2.91 4.11
C ALA A 292 12.74 -2.35 3.03
N VAL A 293 11.94 -1.33 3.38
CA VAL A 293 11.10 -0.62 2.40
C VAL A 293 11.95 0.14 1.39
N LEU A 294 12.97 0.89 1.84
CA LEU A 294 13.81 1.68 0.94
C LEU A 294 14.64 0.81 0.00
N ASP A 295 15.14 -0.34 0.47
CA ASP A 295 15.92 -1.28 -0.33
C ASP A 295 15.14 -1.82 -1.52
N ILE A 296 13.83 -2.05 -1.36
CA ILE A 296 12.98 -2.50 -2.46
C ILE A 296 12.41 -1.33 -3.28
N VAL A 297 12.10 -0.21 -2.64
CA VAL A 297 11.56 0.97 -3.31
C VAL A 297 12.59 1.63 -4.21
N ARG A 298 13.85 1.76 -3.79
CA ARG A 298 14.86 2.50 -4.53
C ARG A 298 15.10 1.99 -5.96
N PRO A 299 15.29 0.69 -6.21
CA PRO A 299 15.38 0.15 -7.56
C PRO A 299 14.04 0.09 -8.31
N ASN A 300 12.90 0.10 -7.59
CA ASN A 300 11.55 -0.04 -8.12
C ASN A 300 10.68 1.20 -7.82
N TRP A 301 11.29 2.37 -7.75
CA TRP A 301 10.65 3.62 -7.31
C TRP A 301 9.38 3.96 -8.10
N ASP A 302 9.28 3.57 -9.35
CA ASP A 302 8.14 3.82 -10.23
C ASP A 302 6.96 2.86 -10.00
N GLN A 303 7.10 1.93 -9.05
CA GLN A 303 6.06 1.01 -8.61
C GLN A 303 5.64 1.24 -7.15
N TRP A 304 6.15 2.27 -6.50
CA TRP A 304 5.74 2.65 -5.15
C TRP A 304 4.57 3.63 -5.22
N PHE A 305 3.36 3.14 -4.94
CA PHE A 305 2.09 3.84 -5.16
C PHE A 305 1.66 4.67 -3.97
N VAL A 306 2.55 5.50 -3.47
CA VAL A 306 2.29 6.43 -2.38
C VAL A 306 2.09 7.84 -2.92
N PHE A 307 0.85 8.32 -2.85
CA PHE A 307 0.41 9.60 -3.37
C PHE A 307 0.36 10.71 -2.29
N GLU A 308 1.08 10.52 -1.21
CA GLU A 308 1.26 11.43 -0.08
C GLU A 308 2.75 11.69 0.17
N LYS A 309 3.07 12.76 0.88
CA LYS A 309 4.47 13.04 1.25
C LYS A 309 4.87 12.18 2.44
N LEU A 310 5.74 11.22 2.23
CA LEU A 310 6.27 10.32 3.27
C LEU A 310 7.76 10.50 3.52
N LEU A 311 8.50 10.85 2.49
CA LEU A 311 9.93 11.11 2.59
C LEU A 311 10.17 12.62 2.65
N HIS A 312 11.07 13.04 3.51
CA HIS A 312 11.57 14.40 3.52
C HIS A 312 13.07 14.40 3.86
N ARG A 313 13.79 15.37 3.32
CA ARG A 313 15.16 15.61 3.72
C ARG A 313 15.17 16.72 4.76
N THR A 314 15.85 16.45 5.86
CA THR A 314 16.30 17.50 6.77
C THR A 314 17.51 18.13 6.08
N ASP A 315 17.46 19.44 5.85
CA ASP A 315 18.66 20.15 5.44
C ASP A 315 19.74 19.81 6.46
N ALA A 316 20.91 19.39 5.95
CA ALA A 316 22.07 19.21 6.82
C ALA A 316 22.38 20.58 7.43
N VAL A 317 21.76 20.86 8.59
CA VAL A 317 22.09 22.03 9.38
C VAL A 317 23.54 21.84 9.79
N ASN A 318 24.40 22.66 9.18
CA ASN A 318 25.75 23.02 9.61
C ASN A 318 26.15 22.46 10.99
N HIS A 319 26.72 21.26 11.01
CA HIS A 319 27.64 20.86 12.06
C HIS A 319 29.08 21.17 11.61
N GLN A 320 29.29 22.42 11.16
CA GLN A 320 30.62 23.03 11.05
C GLN A 320 30.51 24.45 11.61
N ALA A 321 30.39 24.57 12.90
CA ALA A 321 30.78 25.77 13.64
C ALA A 321 30.75 25.43 15.14
N THR A 322 31.81 24.88 15.64
CA THR A 322 32.54 25.32 16.86
C THR A 322 33.78 24.48 17.03
#